data_5fb32b5b57448bc17ac2132387a16ada
#
_entry.id   5fb32b5b57448bc17ac2132387a16ada
#
_cell.length_a   1.000
_cell.length_b   1.000
_cell.length_c   1.000
_cell.angle_alpha   90.00
_cell.angle_beta   90.00
_cell.angle_gamma   90.00
#
_symmetry.space_group_name_H-M   'P 1'
#
loop_
_entity.id
_entity.type
_entity.pdbx_description
1 polymer ?
#
loop_
_entity_poly.entity_id
_entity_poly.type
_entity_poly.pdbx_seq_one_letter_code
_entity_poly.pdbx_strand_id
1 'polypeptide(L)'
;MGKNYTYICRSCGRDKELIVGEYGCKGWDWKTKNEILEGKHGKDAKAAFTKNPKALYHFESGIFKCVCGYVGSYDSLVIHSRDPVDYDTYYITRHRCPWCSKTLEQIKFFPLDIPCRCGSMMEIDRKSLIRW
;
A
#
# COMPACT_ATOMS: atom_id res chain seq x y z
N MET A 1 13.35 1.90 -0.64
CA MET A 1 13.31 1.72 -2.08
C MET A 1 12.26 0.72 -2.48
N GLY A 2 11.51 1.01 -3.53
CA GLY A 2 10.43 0.16 -3.99
C GLY A 2 10.88 -0.88 -5.00
N LYS A 3 10.12 -1.96 -5.10
CA LYS A 3 10.28 -2.98 -6.13
C LYS A 3 9.01 -2.99 -6.97
N ASN A 4 9.17 -3.09 -8.29
CA ASN A 4 8.07 -3.14 -9.23
C ASN A 4 7.96 -4.53 -9.84
N TYR A 5 6.73 -5.05 -9.86
CA TYR A 5 6.41 -6.34 -10.48
C TYR A 5 5.38 -6.10 -11.57
N THR A 6 5.69 -6.52 -12.78
CA THR A 6 4.79 -6.37 -13.93
C THR A 6 4.06 -7.67 -14.20
N TYR A 7 2.74 -7.58 -14.38
CA TYR A 7 1.88 -8.72 -14.71
C TYR A 7 1.26 -8.50 -16.07
N ILE A 8 1.15 -9.55 -16.86
CA ILE A 8 0.64 -9.49 -18.22
C ILE A 8 -0.49 -10.49 -18.38
N CYS A 9 -1.62 -10.04 -18.94
CA CYS A 9 -2.71 -10.93 -19.34
C CYS A 9 -2.55 -11.32 -20.80
N ARG A 10 -2.28 -12.60 -21.04
CA ARG A 10 -2.07 -13.11 -22.39
C ARG A 10 -3.36 -13.19 -23.20
N SER A 11 -4.52 -13.16 -22.52
CA SER A 11 -5.82 -13.25 -23.20
C SER A 11 -6.27 -11.91 -23.78
N CYS A 12 -6.08 -10.80 -23.05
CA CYS A 12 -6.53 -9.48 -23.50
C CYS A 12 -5.40 -8.48 -23.73
N GLY A 13 -4.16 -8.85 -23.42
CA GLY A 13 -2.99 -8.00 -23.62
C GLY A 13 -2.81 -6.91 -22.60
N ARG A 14 -3.63 -6.85 -21.55
CA ARG A 14 -3.47 -5.86 -20.49
C ARG A 14 -2.26 -6.16 -19.63
N ASP A 15 -1.63 -5.12 -19.16
CA ASP A 15 -0.57 -5.22 -18.16
C ASP A 15 -0.99 -4.51 -16.89
N LYS A 16 -0.32 -4.86 -15.80
CA LYS A 16 -0.52 -4.24 -14.50
C LYS A 16 0.78 -4.26 -13.72
N GLU A 17 1.10 -3.15 -13.09
CA GLU A 17 2.29 -3.04 -12.27
C GLU A 17 1.92 -3.01 -10.80
N LEU A 18 2.58 -3.82 -9.99
CA LEU A 18 2.44 -3.82 -8.54
C LEU A 18 3.74 -3.30 -7.93
N ILE A 19 3.61 -2.34 -7.01
CA ILE A 19 4.74 -1.66 -6.40
C ILE A 19 4.77 -1.99 -4.91
N VAL A 20 5.95 -2.35 -4.41
CA VAL A 20 6.16 -2.67 -2.98
C VAL A 20 7.36 -1.90 -2.47
N GLY A 21 7.28 -1.31 -1.28
CA GLY A 21 8.41 -0.66 -0.65
C GLY A 21 8.04 0.46 0.30
N GLU A 22 9.01 0.92 1.06
CA GLU A 22 8.87 2.08 1.95
C GLU A 22 9.51 3.30 1.30
N TYR A 23 8.90 4.47 1.49
CA TYR A 23 9.45 5.72 1.04
C TYR A 23 8.94 6.87 1.91
N GLY A 24 9.52 8.06 1.71
CA GLY A 24 9.15 9.26 2.43
C GLY A 24 9.99 9.49 3.68
N CYS A 25 9.77 10.63 4.32
CA CYS A 25 10.52 11.05 5.50
C CYS A 25 9.91 10.44 6.75
N LYS A 26 10.71 9.72 7.53
CA LYS A 26 10.25 9.05 8.75
C LYS A 26 10.07 10.04 9.91
N GLY A 27 9.05 10.90 9.81
CA GLY A 27 8.71 11.82 10.87
C GLY A 27 9.50 13.12 10.90
N TRP A 28 10.23 13.41 9.83
CA TRP A 28 11.08 14.61 9.75
C TRP A 28 10.42 15.79 9.06
N ASP A 29 9.52 15.52 8.14
CA ASP A 29 8.92 16.53 7.30
C ASP A 29 7.75 17.17 8.04
N TRP A 30 7.99 18.37 8.61
CA TRP A 30 6.96 19.13 9.27
C TRP A 30 5.78 19.47 8.34
N LYS A 31 6.03 19.57 7.04
CA LYS A 31 4.97 19.86 6.06
C LYS A 31 3.96 18.70 5.98
N THR A 32 4.44 17.47 5.87
CA THR A 32 3.57 16.29 5.87
C THR A 32 2.87 16.12 7.21
N LYS A 33 3.57 16.36 8.31
CA LYS A 33 2.98 16.33 9.65
C LYS A 33 1.83 17.34 9.77
N ASN A 34 2.02 18.56 9.29
CA ASN A 34 0.97 19.58 9.30
C ASN A 34 -0.22 19.17 8.43
N GLU A 35 0.03 18.58 7.27
CA GLU A 35 -1.03 18.08 6.39
C GLU A 35 -1.87 16.98 7.07
N ILE A 36 -1.23 16.09 7.82
CA ILE A 36 -1.94 15.08 8.62
C ILE A 36 -2.81 15.76 9.68
N LEU A 37 -2.26 16.75 10.41
CA LEU A 37 -2.98 17.47 11.45
C LEU A 37 -4.09 18.36 10.91
N GLU A 38 -4.00 18.79 9.66
CA GLU A 38 -5.05 19.54 8.99
C GLU A 38 -6.19 18.65 8.46
N GLY A 39 -6.02 17.32 8.51
CA GLY A 39 -7.02 16.37 8.06
C GLY A 39 -6.94 16.04 6.57
N LYS A 40 -5.86 16.40 5.88
CA LYS A 40 -5.69 16.10 4.45
C LYS A 40 -5.53 14.60 4.16
N HIS A 41 -5.12 13.82 5.16
CA HIS A 41 -5.01 12.37 5.07
C HIS A 41 -6.16 11.64 5.79
N GLY A 42 -7.24 12.36 6.08
CA GLY A 42 -8.41 11.82 6.72
C GLY A 42 -8.48 12.12 8.21
N LYS A 43 -9.67 12.05 8.76
CA LYS A 43 -9.91 12.37 10.17
C LYS A 43 -9.30 11.34 11.13
N ASP A 44 -9.21 10.09 10.71
CA ASP A 44 -8.63 9.03 11.55
C ASP A 44 -7.11 9.18 11.68
N ALA A 45 -6.43 9.58 10.60
CA ALA A 45 -5.01 9.89 10.64
C ALA A 45 -4.75 11.12 11.52
N LYS A 46 -5.57 12.16 11.38
CA LYS A 46 -5.50 13.35 12.22
C LYS A 46 -5.68 13.01 13.69
N ALA A 47 -6.68 12.20 14.04
CA ALA A 47 -6.95 11.81 15.41
C ALA A 47 -5.79 11.00 15.99
N ALA A 48 -5.24 10.05 15.22
CA ALA A 48 -4.10 9.25 15.65
C ALA A 48 -2.88 10.10 15.98
N PHE A 49 -2.57 11.08 15.12
CA PHE A 49 -1.42 11.95 15.33
C PHE A 49 -1.65 12.96 16.46
N THR A 50 -2.87 13.48 16.60
CA THR A 50 -3.22 14.40 17.69
C THR A 50 -3.08 13.71 19.05
N LYS A 51 -3.51 12.44 19.12
CA LYS A 51 -3.41 11.64 20.33
C LYS A 51 -1.97 11.21 20.66
N ASN A 52 -1.14 11.08 19.63
CA ASN A 52 0.25 10.62 19.76
C ASN A 52 1.20 11.62 19.05
N PRO A 53 1.40 12.84 19.59
CA PRO A 53 2.13 13.88 18.87
C PRO A 53 3.61 13.59 18.64
N LYS A 54 4.17 12.62 19.35
CA LYS A 54 5.56 12.18 19.17
C LYS A 54 5.69 10.98 18.24
N ALA A 55 4.59 10.52 17.64
CA ALA A 55 4.62 9.39 16.72
C ALA A 55 5.46 9.70 15.48
N LEU A 56 5.99 8.66 14.88
CA LEU A 56 6.65 8.74 13.58
C LEU A 56 5.65 8.33 12.50
N TYR A 57 5.97 8.66 11.27
CA TYR A 57 5.16 8.24 10.13
C TYR A 57 6.07 7.89 8.96
N HIS A 58 5.55 7.07 8.06
CA HIS A 58 6.19 6.78 6.78
C HIS A 58 5.12 6.42 5.76
N PHE A 59 5.50 6.42 4.48
CA PHE A 59 4.66 5.91 3.41
C PHE A 59 5.23 4.59 2.94
N GLU A 60 4.35 3.66 2.61
CA GLU A 60 4.77 2.38 2.02
C GLU A 60 3.81 1.98 0.91
N SER A 61 4.36 1.32 -0.11
CA SER A 61 3.58 0.70 -1.17
C SER A 61 3.49 -0.79 -0.88
N GLY A 62 2.29 -1.33 -0.95
CA GLY A 62 2.05 -2.74 -0.65
C GLY A 62 1.06 -3.35 -1.62
N ILE A 63 0.96 -4.67 -1.58
CA ILE A 63 0.03 -5.44 -2.39
C ILE A 63 -1.20 -5.73 -1.54
N PHE A 64 -2.38 -5.43 -2.08
CA PHE A 64 -3.66 -5.62 -1.41
C PHE A 64 -4.54 -6.54 -2.24
N LYS A 65 -5.33 -7.36 -1.57
CA LYS A 65 -6.27 -8.27 -2.22
C LYS A 65 -7.67 -8.10 -1.64
N CYS A 66 -8.66 -8.53 -2.40
CA CYS A 66 -10.05 -8.59 -1.97
C CYS A 66 -10.57 -10.02 -2.08
N VAL A 67 -11.58 -10.35 -1.28
CA VAL A 67 -12.26 -11.65 -1.35
C VAL A 67 -12.92 -11.90 -2.72
N CYS A 68 -13.20 -10.83 -3.47
CA CYS A 68 -13.75 -10.94 -4.82
C CYS A 68 -12.71 -11.34 -5.88
N GLY A 69 -11.43 -11.40 -5.52
CA GLY A 69 -10.34 -11.77 -6.41
C GLY A 69 -9.47 -10.61 -6.87
N TYR A 70 -9.88 -9.36 -6.64
CA TYR A 70 -9.08 -8.21 -7.02
C TYR A 70 -7.73 -8.18 -6.30
N VAL A 71 -6.66 -7.83 -7.02
CA VAL A 71 -5.32 -7.61 -6.48
C VAL A 71 -4.77 -6.32 -7.09
N GLY A 72 -4.21 -5.47 -6.24
CA GLY A 72 -3.60 -4.22 -6.69
C GLY A 72 -2.56 -3.73 -5.70
N SER A 73 -1.79 -2.71 -6.08
CA SER A 73 -0.84 -2.06 -5.18
C SER A 73 -1.34 -0.65 -4.84
N TYR A 74 -1.10 -0.26 -3.60
CA TYR A 74 -1.53 1.04 -3.10
C TYR A 74 -0.49 1.59 -2.14
N ASP A 75 -0.43 2.91 -2.09
CA ASP A 75 0.42 3.63 -1.14
C ASP A 75 -0.37 3.87 0.14
N SER A 76 0.25 3.59 1.27
CA SER A 76 -0.37 3.75 2.58
C SER A 76 0.46 4.68 3.45
N LEU A 77 -0.22 5.55 4.20
CA LEU A 77 0.40 6.32 5.28
C LEU A 77 0.32 5.46 6.54
N VAL A 78 1.46 5.27 7.20
CA VAL A 78 1.55 4.52 8.46
C VAL A 78 2.03 5.46 9.55
N ILE A 79 1.26 5.58 10.62
CA ILE A 79 1.64 6.34 11.82
C ILE A 79 1.92 5.33 12.93
N HIS A 80 3.11 5.39 13.51
CA HIS A 80 3.57 4.36 14.45
C HIS A 80 4.36 4.95 15.60
N SER A 81 4.63 4.13 16.63
CA SER A 81 5.41 4.54 17.78
C SER A 81 6.88 4.73 17.43
N ARG A 82 7.59 5.50 18.27
CA ARG A 82 9.04 5.68 18.12
C ARG A 82 9.84 4.48 18.62
N ASP A 83 9.23 3.68 19.47
CA ASP A 83 9.95 2.60 20.16
C ASP A 83 10.10 1.39 19.25
N PRO A 84 11.35 0.97 18.92
CA PRO A 84 11.55 -0.22 18.09
C PRO A 84 11.24 -1.52 18.81
N VAL A 85 11.18 -1.51 20.16
CA VAL A 85 10.87 -2.68 20.97
C VAL A 85 9.36 -2.81 21.16
N ASP A 86 8.71 -1.70 21.55
CA ASP A 86 7.25 -1.61 21.71
C ASP A 86 6.64 -0.90 20.51
N TYR A 87 6.79 -1.53 19.35
CA TYR A 87 6.29 -0.95 18.10
C TYR A 87 4.78 -1.12 18.00
N ASP A 88 4.07 0.00 18.03
CA ASP A 88 2.62 0.05 17.82
C ASP A 88 2.30 0.82 16.56
N THR A 89 1.34 0.31 15.81
CA THR A 89 0.78 1.03 14.67
C THR A 89 -0.49 1.75 15.12
N TYR A 90 -0.47 3.07 15.08
CA TYR A 90 -1.61 3.90 15.49
C TYR A 90 -2.59 4.14 14.36
N TYR A 91 -2.11 4.11 13.12
CA TYR A 91 -2.94 4.33 11.95
C TYR A 91 -2.26 3.74 10.72
N ILE A 92 -3.07 3.13 9.86
CA ILE A 92 -2.66 2.74 8.52
C ILE A 92 -3.82 3.02 7.58
N THR A 93 -3.51 3.57 6.39
CA THR A 93 -4.53 3.90 5.41
C THR A 93 -5.30 2.66 4.97
N ARG A 94 -6.62 2.76 4.95
CA ARG A 94 -7.50 1.69 4.47
C ARG A 94 -7.88 1.96 3.02
N HIS A 95 -7.87 0.93 2.22
CA HIS A 95 -8.22 1.02 0.81
C HIS A 95 -9.45 0.18 0.52
N ARG A 96 -10.27 0.64 -0.44
CA ARG A 96 -11.47 -0.08 -0.86
C ARG A 96 -11.27 -0.69 -2.23
N CYS A 97 -11.84 -1.86 -2.42
CA CYS A 97 -11.77 -2.58 -3.69
C CYS A 97 -12.54 -1.81 -4.78
N PRO A 98 -11.91 -1.53 -5.93
CA PRO A 98 -12.61 -0.86 -7.03
C PRO A 98 -13.65 -1.73 -7.72
N TRP A 99 -13.62 -3.06 -7.49
CA TRP A 99 -14.57 -3.98 -8.11
C TRP A 99 -15.83 -4.20 -7.27
N CYS A 100 -15.71 -4.25 -5.94
CA CYS A 100 -16.83 -4.57 -5.06
C CYS A 100 -17.00 -3.65 -3.85
N SER A 101 -16.13 -2.66 -3.68
CA SER A 101 -16.17 -1.66 -2.61
C SER A 101 -15.91 -2.18 -1.20
N LYS A 102 -15.54 -3.44 -1.04
CA LYS A 102 -15.14 -3.99 0.26
C LYS A 102 -13.73 -3.52 0.61
N THR A 103 -13.42 -3.54 1.92
CA THR A 103 -12.07 -3.17 2.38
C THR A 103 -11.04 -4.18 1.89
N LEU A 104 -9.95 -3.67 1.34
CA LEU A 104 -8.83 -4.49 0.88
C LEU A 104 -7.98 -4.95 2.06
N GLU A 105 -7.37 -6.13 1.91
CA GLU A 105 -6.45 -6.69 2.88
C GLU A 105 -5.04 -6.68 2.32
N GLN A 106 -4.08 -6.16 3.09
CA GLN A 106 -2.67 -6.16 2.67
C GLN A 106 -2.08 -7.56 2.80
N ILE A 107 -1.39 -8.01 1.76
CA ILE A 107 -0.68 -9.29 1.77
C ILE A 107 0.82 -9.05 1.84
N LYS A 108 1.54 -9.96 2.49
CA LYS A 108 2.99 -9.83 2.73
C LYS A 108 3.85 -10.52 1.69
N PHE A 109 3.22 -11.13 0.70
CA PHE A 109 3.93 -11.80 -0.40
C PHE A 109 3.33 -11.30 -1.72
N PHE A 110 4.11 -11.40 -2.80
CA PHE A 110 3.55 -11.10 -4.11
C PHE A 110 3.11 -12.40 -4.79
N PRO A 111 1.91 -12.43 -5.35
CA PRO A 111 1.43 -13.61 -6.06
C PRO A 111 2.10 -13.76 -7.42
N LEU A 112 2.23 -15.00 -7.89
CA LEU A 112 2.79 -15.28 -9.23
C LEU A 112 1.78 -14.97 -10.34
N ASP A 113 0.51 -15.03 -10.03
CA ASP A 113 -0.56 -14.66 -10.95
C ASP A 113 -1.65 -13.90 -10.19
N ILE A 114 -2.39 -13.06 -10.91
CA ILE A 114 -3.49 -12.29 -10.36
C ILE A 114 -4.67 -12.31 -11.33
N PRO A 115 -5.92 -12.18 -10.84
CA PRO A 115 -7.08 -12.14 -11.72
C PRO A 115 -7.08 -10.90 -12.62
N CYS A 116 -7.40 -11.10 -13.88
CA CYS A 116 -7.66 -10.01 -14.82
C CYS A 116 -9.16 -9.79 -14.94
N ARG A 117 -9.55 -8.55 -15.18
CA ARG A 117 -10.96 -8.18 -15.33
C ARG A 117 -11.64 -8.89 -16.50
N CYS A 118 -10.86 -9.37 -17.48
CA CYS A 118 -11.40 -10.14 -18.61
C CYS A 118 -11.80 -11.57 -18.26
N GLY A 119 -11.54 -12.01 -17.03
CA GLY A 119 -11.84 -13.35 -16.54
C GLY A 119 -10.68 -14.33 -16.57
N SER A 120 -9.58 -13.96 -17.19
CA SER A 120 -8.35 -14.77 -17.21
C SER A 120 -7.41 -14.37 -16.10
N MET A 121 -6.32 -15.12 -15.91
CA MET A 121 -5.30 -14.77 -14.94
C MET A 121 -4.15 -14.02 -15.63
N MET A 122 -3.63 -13.01 -14.94
CA MET A 122 -2.42 -12.29 -15.36
C MET A 122 -1.22 -13.00 -14.74
N GLU A 123 -0.20 -13.23 -15.54
CA GLU A 123 1.04 -13.85 -15.10
C GLU A 123 2.11 -12.81 -14.86
N ILE A 124 2.97 -13.04 -13.88
CA ILE A 124 4.09 -12.15 -13.63
C ILE A 124 5.09 -12.22 -14.80
N ASP A 125 5.56 -11.07 -15.25
CA ASP A 125 6.62 -10.99 -16.24
C ASP A 125 7.95 -11.31 -15.53
N ARG A 126 8.55 -12.44 -15.89
CA ARG A 126 9.81 -12.89 -15.29
C ARG A 126 10.96 -11.94 -15.51
N LYS A 127 10.91 -11.12 -16.56
CA LYS A 127 11.91 -10.09 -16.79
C LYS A 127 11.91 -9.04 -15.69
N SER A 128 10.75 -8.75 -15.08
CA SER A 128 10.67 -7.81 -13.98
C SER A 128 11.33 -8.35 -12.70
N LEU A 129 11.43 -9.66 -12.55
CA LEU A 129 12.11 -10.29 -11.41
C LEU A 129 13.64 -10.24 -11.52
N ILE A 130 14.17 -10.06 -12.70
CA ILE A 130 15.62 -10.11 -12.97
C ILE A 130 16.26 -8.71 -12.87
N ARG A 131 15.47 -7.65 -12.80
CA ARG A 131 15.95 -6.27 -12.80
C ARG A 131 16.51 -5.78 -11.46
N TRP A 132 16.65 -6.63 -10.52
CA TRP A 132 17.12 -6.26 -9.17
C TRP A 132 18.60 -6.61 -8.92
#